data_d924858f15cae754bc2770a000d7b3ee
#
_entry.id   d924858f15cae754bc2770a000d7b3ee
#
_cell.length_a   1.000
_cell.length_b   1.000
_cell.length_c   1.000
_cell.angle_alpha   90.00
_cell.angle_beta   90.00
_cell.angle_gamma   90.00
#
_symmetry.space_group_name_H-M   'P 1'
#
loop_
_entity.id
_entity.type
_entity.pdbx_description
1 polymer ?
#
loop_
_entity_poly.entity_id
_entity_poly.type
_entity_poly.pdbx_seq_one_letter_code
_entity_poly.pdbx_strand_id
1 'polypeptide(L)'
;SVYTSLPKFESAYSVKMSALLKSMGMTEALDADNADVEGLGTSTGGNIFISRVIHKTYISVEEKGTKAAAVTIVEPGDGAAMEPEQPKEVYLDRPFVYMLIDCENNIPFFIGTMMDVGWSTLLKALLIINL
;
A
#
# COMPACT_ATOMS: atom_id res chain seq x y z
N SER A 1 11.09 11.62 18.35
CA SER A 1 11.19 11.75 16.88
C SER A 1 11.72 10.48 16.25
N VAL A 2 11.27 10.16 15.02
CA VAL A 2 11.70 8.98 14.26
C VAL A 2 12.28 9.45 12.92
N TYR A 3 13.51 9.05 12.62
CA TYR A 3 14.11 9.25 11.30
C TYR A 3 13.91 7.97 10.48
N THR A 4 13.25 8.09 9.34
CA THR A 4 13.01 6.95 8.46
C THR A 4 13.66 7.20 7.10
N SER A 5 14.41 6.22 6.61
CA SER A 5 14.89 6.21 5.23
C SER A 5 14.09 5.20 4.43
N LEU A 6 13.32 5.69 3.45
CA LEU A 6 12.50 4.91 2.54
C LEU A 6 13.09 5.02 1.13
N PRO A 7 13.33 3.92 0.42
CA PRO A 7 13.77 3.99 -0.96
C PRO A 7 12.64 4.52 -1.87
N LYS A 8 13.03 5.18 -2.96
CA LYS A 8 12.09 5.39 -4.07
C LYS A 8 11.85 4.07 -4.76
N PHE A 9 10.61 3.78 -5.06
CA PHE A 9 10.30 2.57 -5.81
C PHE A 9 9.01 2.69 -6.59
N GLU A 10 8.93 1.89 -7.63
CA GLU A 10 7.70 1.61 -8.36
C GLU A 10 7.41 0.12 -8.29
N SER A 11 6.16 -0.23 -8.13
CA SER A 11 5.72 -1.61 -8.14
C SER A 11 4.43 -1.74 -8.93
N ALA A 12 4.43 -2.63 -9.91
CA ALA A 12 3.27 -3.00 -10.69
C ALA A 12 2.99 -4.49 -10.51
N TYR A 13 1.75 -4.82 -10.23
CA TYR A 13 1.33 -6.20 -10.06
C TYR A 13 0.09 -6.49 -10.88
N SER A 14 0.03 -7.65 -11.49
CA SER A 14 -1.14 -8.10 -12.26
C SER A 14 -1.35 -9.59 -12.08
N VAL A 15 -2.56 -9.96 -11.69
CA VAL A 15 -2.93 -11.36 -11.45
C VAL A 15 -4.34 -11.65 -11.94
N LYS A 16 -4.54 -12.87 -12.46
CA LYS A 16 -5.87 -13.42 -12.74
C LYS A 16 -6.42 -14.01 -11.43
N MET A 17 -7.48 -13.43 -10.92
CA MET A 17 -8.04 -13.80 -9.61
C MET A 17 -9.15 -14.85 -9.70
N SER A 18 -9.62 -15.21 -10.88
CA SER A 18 -10.77 -16.12 -11.03
C SER A 18 -10.60 -17.45 -10.28
N ALA A 19 -9.43 -18.10 -10.35
CA ALA A 19 -9.17 -19.33 -9.62
C ALA A 19 -9.12 -19.12 -8.10
N LEU A 20 -8.50 -18.03 -7.66
CA LEU A 20 -8.43 -17.67 -6.24
C LEU A 20 -9.83 -17.39 -5.67
N LEU A 21 -10.64 -16.61 -6.38
CA LEU A 21 -12.02 -16.31 -5.96
C LEU A 21 -12.89 -17.56 -5.89
N LYS A 22 -12.72 -18.50 -6.84
CA LYS A 22 -13.39 -19.82 -6.76
C LYS A 22 -12.98 -20.59 -5.51
N SER A 23 -11.69 -20.60 -5.15
CA SER A 23 -11.21 -21.27 -3.95
C SER A 23 -11.70 -20.62 -2.65
N MET A 24 -12.03 -19.33 -2.70
CA MET A 24 -12.61 -18.57 -1.59
C MET A 24 -14.14 -18.68 -1.50
N GLY A 25 -14.79 -19.47 -2.39
CA GLY A 25 -16.22 -19.74 -2.37
C GLY A 25 -17.06 -18.95 -3.38
N MET A 26 -16.45 -18.06 -4.20
CA MET A 26 -17.16 -17.37 -5.28
C MET A 26 -17.25 -18.29 -6.50
N THR A 27 -18.08 -19.32 -6.45
CA THR A 27 -18.22 -20.32 -7.51
C THR A 27 -19.29 -19.97 -8.52
N GLU A 28 -20.49 -19.58 -8.07
CA GLU A 28 -21.67 -19.38 -8.92
C GLU A 28 -21.47 -18.25 -9.94
N ALA A 29 -21.06 -17.06 -9.52
CA ALA A 29 -20.86 -15.92 -10.43
C ALA A 29 -19.80 -16.16 -11.54
N LEU A 30 -18.93 -17.15 -11.34
CA LEU A 30 -17.88 -17.56 -12.28
C LEU A 30 -18.25 -18.82 -13.08
N ASP A 31 -19.46 -19.33 -12.95
CA ASP A 31 -19.97 -20.50 -13.64
C ASP A 31 -20.94 -20.07 -14.76
N ALA A 32 -20.64 -20.49 -15.99
CA ALA A 32 -21.45 -20.10 -17.14
C ALA A 32 -22.89 -20.62 -17.09
N ASP A 33 -23.11 -21.77 -16.44
CA ASP A 33 -24.41 -22.44 -16.40
C ASP A 33 -25.24 -22.02 -15.20
N ASN A 34 -24.60 -21.65 -14.09
CA ASN A 34 -25.27 -21.42 -12.81
C ASN A 34 -25.19 -19.97 -12.32
N ALA A 35 -24.50 -19.07 -13.04
CA ALA A 35 -24.39 -17.67 -12.61
C ALA A 35 -25.74 -16.98 -12.58
N ASP A 36 -26.04 -16.33 -11.47
CA ASP A 36 -27.16 -15.40 -11.33
C ASP A 36 -26.61 -13.97 -11.15
N VAL A 37 -26.47 -13.28 -12.26
CA VAL A 37 -26.03 -11.88 -12.33
C VAL A 37 -27.03 -11.01 -13.11
N GLU A 38 -28.29 -11.38 -13.09
CA GLU A 38 -29.38 -10.69 -13.82
C GLU A 38 -29.46 -9.19 -13.45
N GLY A 39 -29.04 -8.82 -12.26
CA GLY A 39 -28.94 -7.43 -11.83
C GLY A 39 -27.96 -6.57 -12.65
N LEU A 40 -27.04 -7.18 -13.39
CA LEU A 40 -26.10 -6.49 -14.30
C LEU A 40 -26.66 -6.33 -15.71
N GLY A 41 -27.67 -7.12 -16.09
CA GLY A 41 -28.28 -7.10 -17.40
C GLY A 41 -28.72 -8.46 -17.88
N THR A 42 -29.29 -8.51 -19.10
CA THR A 42 -29.73 -9.73 -19.76
C THR A 42 -29.07 -9.85 -21.14
N SER A 43 -28.89 -11.07 -21.62
CA SER A 43 -28.33 -11.36 -22.93
C SER A 43 -29.26 -12.31 -23.70
N THR A 44 -29.45 -12.04 -24.99
CA THR A 44 -30.17 -12.95 -25.89
C THR A 44 -29.33 -14.15 -26.33
N GLY A 45 -28.01 -14.13 -26.07
CA GLY A 45 -27.06 -15.17 -26.47
C GLY A 45 -26.78 -16.22 -25.41
N GLY A 46 -27.45 -16.18 -24.25
CA GLY A 46 -27.24 -17.13 -23.15
C GLY A 46 -27.05 -16.44 -21.80
N ASN A 47 -26.69 -17.22 -20.81
CA ASN A 47 -26.50 -16.72 -19.44
C ASN A 47 -25.29 -15.75 -19.36
N ILE A 48 -25.44 -14.73 -18.54
CA ILE A 48 -24.35 -13.78 -18.22
C ILE A 48 -23.60 -14.30 -17.01
N PHE A 49 -22.28 -14.34 -17.10
CA PHE A 49 -21.41 -14.77 -16.03
C PHE A 49 -20.08 -14.00 -16.04
N ILE A 50 -19.34 -14.02 -14.93
CA ILE A 50 -18.02 -13.41 -14.86
C ILE A 50 -16.99 -14.35 -15.46
N SER A 51 -16.61 -14.14 -16.71
CA SER A 51 -15.67 -15.00 -17.41
C SER A 51 -14.24 -14.86 -16.89
N ARG A 52 -13.86 -13.68 -16.40
CA ARG A 52 -12.50 -13.39 -15.95
C ARG A 52 -12.46 -12.21 -14.99
N VAL A 53 -11.69 -12.38 -13.92
CA VAL A 53 -11.33 -11.28 -13.00
C VAL A 53 -9.83 -11.04 -13.09
N ILE A 54 -9.45 -9.81 -13.39
CA ILE A 54 -8.06 -9.37 -13.42
C ILE A 54 -7.89 -8.28 -12.39
N HIS A 55 -6.96 -8.49 -11.48
CA HIS A 55 -6.55 -7.48 -10.50
C HIS A 55 -5.21 -6.88 -10.95
N LYS A 56 -5.17 -5.56 -11.06
CA LYS A 56 -3.95 -4.81 -11.38
C LYS A 56 -3.76 -3.72 -10.35
N THR A 57 -2.55 -3.61 -9.84
CA THR A 57 -2.14 -2.56 -8.92
C THR A 57 -0.87 -1.89 -9.43
N TYR A 58 -0.75 -0.62 -9.12
CA TYR A 58 0.45 0.17 -9.34
C TYR A 58 0.64 1.11 -8.17
N ILE A 59 1.87 1.23 -7.73
CA ILE A 59 2.29 2.22 -6.74
C ILE A 59 3.61 2.82 -7.16
N SER A 60 3.74 4.13 -7.01
CA SER A 60 4.98 4.87 -7.14
C SER A 60 5.22 5.67 -5.88
N VAL A 61 6.39 5.52 -5.29
CA VAL A 61 6.83 6.24 -4.10
C VAL A 61 8.00 7.13 -4.47
N GLU A 62 7.77 8.43 -4.45
CA GLU A 62 8.73 9.46 -4.82
C GLU A 62 8.83 10.53 -3.74
N GLU A 63 9.90 11.31 -3.76
CA GLU A 63 10.12 12.42 -2.82
C GLU A 63 9.03 13.48 -2.86
N LYS A 64 8.43 13.71 -4.03
CA LYS A 64 7.41 14.75 -4.23
C LYS A 64 6.02 14.34 -3.73
N GLY A 65 5.79 13.05 -3.49
CA GLY A 65 4.50 12.50 -3.04
C GLY A 65 4.26 12.63 -1.55
N THR A 66 5.30 12.87 -0.75
CA THR A 66 5.20 12.99 0.70
C THR A 66 5.54 14.40 1.12
N LYS A 67 4.65 15.36 0.87
CA LYS A 67 4.72 16.69 1.48
C LYS A 67 4.23 16.63 2.93
N ALA A 68 5.04 16.10 3.82
CA ALA A 68 4.90 16.28 5.25
C ALA A 68 6.27 16.60 5.86
N ALA A 69 6.85 17.71 5.44
CA ALA A 69 7.96 18.33 6.14
C ALA A 69 7.41 19.40 7.06
N ALA A 70 6.85 19.03 8.18
CA ALA A 70 6.72 19.94 9.32
C ALA A 70 8.00 19.78 10.16
N VAL A 71 9.02 20.55 9.86
CA VAL A 71 10.14 20.74 10.76
C VAL A 71 9.64 21.65 11.88
N THR A 72 9.18 21.08 12.97
CA THR A 72 9.00 21.82 14.20
C THR A 72 10.38 21.90 14.86
N ILE A 73 11.10 23.00 14.62
CA ILE A 73 12.25 23.35 15.43
C ILE A 73 11.68 23.80 16.77
N VAL A 74 11.74 22.95 17.77
CA VAL A 74 11.53 23.36 19.15
C VAL A 74 12.82 24.03 19.62
N GLU A 75 12.84 25.36 19.68
CA GLU A 75 13.92 26.06 20.37
C GLU A 75 13.80 25.70 21.86
N PRO A 76 14.88 25.22 22.50
CA PRO A 76 14.84 24.96 23.93
C PRO A 76 14.78 26.32 24.66
N GLY A 77 13.64 26.60 25.26
CA GLY A 77 13.53 27.68 26.27
C GLY A 77 14.37 27.29 27.49
N ASP A 78 15.00 28.30 28.11
CA ASP A 78 15.83 28.18 29.33
C ASP A 78 15.06 27.49 30.46
N GLY A 79 15.33 26.21 30.66
CA GLY A 79 14.78 25.49 31.79
C GLY A 79 15.16 24.01 31.74
N ALA A 80 16.07 23.61 32.65
CA ALA A 80 16.51 22.27 33.00
C ALA A 80 16.80 21.33 31.81
N ALA A 81 18.08 21.03 31.61
CA ALA A 81 18.54 20.10 30.59
C ALA A 81 17.90 18.72 30.77
N MET A 82 16.78 18.49 30.11
CA MET A 82 16.35 17.13 29.80
C MET A 82 17.34 16.63 28.74
N GLU A 83 18.01 15.51 29.06
CA GLU A 83 18.85 14.82 28.09
C GLU A 83 18.04 14.58 26.81
N PRO A 84 18.48 15.07 25.64
CA PRO A 84 17.67 14.96 24.44
C PRO A 84 17.44 13.48 24.11
N GLU A 85 16.19 13.08 24.06
CA GLU A 85 15.81 11.70 23.68
C GLU A 85 16.42 11.38 22.31
N GLN A 86 17.28 10.37 22.27
CA GLN A 86 17.92 9.94 21.03
C GLN A 86 16.85 9.55 20.00
N PRO A 87 16.84 10.16 18.81
CA PRO A 87 15.86 9.83 17.81
C PRO A 87 15.97 8.35 17.39
N LYS A 88 14.85 7.68 17.23
CA LYS A 88 14.82 6.33 16.67
C LYS A 88 15.06 6.40 15.18
N GLU A 89 15.92 5.53 14.67
CA GLU A 89 16.27 5.45 13.25
C GLU A 89 15.71 4.16 12.64
N VAL A 90 15.04 4.28 11.49
CA VAL A 90 14.49 3.15 10.73
C VAL A 90 14.97 3.24 9.29
N TYR A 91 15.77 2.29 8.88
CA TYR A 91 16.29 2.18 7.52
C TYR A 91 15.61 1.01 6.80
N LEU A 92 14.84 1.32 5.72
CA LEU A 92 14.20 0.30 4.88
C LEU A 92 15.16 -0.10 3.74
N ASP A 93 16.28 -0.71 4.13
CA ASP A 93 17.41 -1.15 3.28
C ASP A 93 17.37 -2.65 2.94
N ARG A 94 16.34 -3.35 3.33
CA ARG A 94 16.09 -4.78 3.14
C ARG A 94 14.63 -5.04 2.76
N PRO A 95 14.25 -6.25 2.33
CA PRO A 95 12.86 -6.56 2.02
C PRO A 95 11.88 -6.13 3.12
N PHE A 96 10.82 -5.43 2.74
CA PHE A 96 9.80 -4.94 3.67
C PHE A 96 8.40 -5.08 3.10
N VAL A 97 7.43 -5.07 4.01
CA VAL A 97 6.00 -4.96 3.69
C VAL A 97 5.57 -3.52 3.89
N TYR A 98 4.76 -3.00 2.99
CA TYR A 98 4.15 -1.67 3.12
C TYR A 98 2.64 -1.75 2.99
N MET A 99 1.97 -0.78 3.59
CA MET A 99 0.51 -0.71 3.59
C MET A 99 0.06 0.75 3.55
N LEU A 100 -0.98 1.04 2.75
CA LEU A 100 -1.70 2.29 2.82
C LEU A 100 -2.96 2.09 3.63
N ILE A 101 -3.11 2.90 4.68
CA ILE A 101 -4.21 2.77 5.64
C ILE A 101 -4.92 4.12 5.72
N ASP A 102 -6.25 4.10 5.67
CA ASP A 102 -7.06 5.21 6.13
C ASP A 102 -6.98 5.26 7.66
N CYS A 103 -6.27 6.26 8.18
CA CYS A 103 -6.01 6.38 9.61
C CYS A 103 -7.26 6.77 10.43
N GLU A 104 -8.27 7.37 9.81
CA GLU A 104 -9.51 7.73 10.51
C GLU A 104 -10.34 6.48 10.82
N ASN A 105 -10.41 5.55 9.86
CA ASN A 105 -11.23 4.36 9.96
C ASN A 105 -10.43 3.07 10.19
N ASN A 106 -9.10 3.15 10.22
CA ASN A 106 -8.19 2.01 10.31
C ASN A 106 -8.40 0.96 9.21
N ILE A 107 -8.75 1.42 7.99
CA ILE A 107 -9.03 0.54 6.86
C ILE A 107 -7.81 0.47 5.95
N PRO A 108 -7.16 -0.70 5.80
CA PRO A 108 -6.12 -0.90 4.80
C PRO A 108 -6.76 -1.01 3.41
N PHE A 109 -6.32 -0.18 2.46
CA PHE A 109 -6.79 -0.22 1.07
C PHE A 109 -5.70 -0.61 0.08
N PHE A 110 -4.45 -0.68 0.52
CA PHE A 110 -3.34 -1.18 -0.28
C PHE A 110 -2.32 -1.88 0.59
N ILE A 111 -1.85 -3.04 0.16
CA ILE A 111 -0.75 -3.77 0.79
C ILE A 111 0.18 -4.31 -0.29
N GLY A 112 1.47 -4.23 -0.04
CA GLY A 112 2.47 -4.74 -0.96
C GLY A 112 3.75 -5.16 -0.25
N THR A 113 4.59 -5.87 -0.99
CA THR A 113 5.92 -6.29 -0.55
C THR A 113 6.97 -5.71 -1.50
N MET A 114 8.04 -5.18 -0.95
CA MET A 114 9.24 -4.80 -1.67
C MET A 114 10.33 -5.82 -1.34
N MET A 115 10.65 -6.68 -2.33
CA MET A 115 11.59 -7.78 -2.14
C MET A 115 13.01 -7.44 -2.60
N ASP A 116 13.13 -6.52 -3.56
CA ASP A 116 14.40 -6.05 -4.10
C ASP A 116 14.54 -4.55 -3.87
N VAL A 117 15.36 -4.19 -2.90
CA VAL A 117 15.70 -2.81 -2.59
C VAL A 117 17.01 -2.50 -3.30
N GLY A 118 16.94 -2.07 -4.57
CA GLY A 118 18.11 -1.74 -5.36
C GLY A 118 18.98 -0.68 -4.69
N TRP A 119 20.26 -0.96 -4.51
CA TRP A 119 21.26 -0.09 -3.85
C TRP A 119 21.46 1.27 -4.51
N SER A 120 20.97 1.45 -5.75
CA SER A 120 21.20 2.66 -6.54
C SER A 120 20.27 3.84 -6.21
N THR A 121 19.29 3.67 -5.34
CA THR A 121 18.25 4.68 -5.14
C THR A 121 18.02 5.04 -3.66
N LEU A 122 19.01 4.84 -2.80
CA LEU A 122 18.98 5.33 -1.42
C LEU A 122 19.08 6.87 -1.39
N LEU A 123 18.01 7.54 -1.79
CA LEU A 123 17.78 8.91 -1.41
C LEU A 123 17.22 8.91 0.01
N LYS A 124 17.98 9.51 0.92
CA LYS A 124 17.53 9.73 2.30
C LYS A 124 16.32 10.65 2.27
N ALA A 125 15.13 10.08 2.21
CA ALA A 125 13.92 10.82 2.49
C ALA A 125 13.79 10.91 4.01
N LEU A 126 13.96 12.10 4.56
CA LEU A 126 13.70 12.37 5.97
C LEU A 126 12.19 12.42 6.15
N LEU A 127 11.56 11.32 6.50
CA LEU A 127 10.16 11.27 6.86
C LEU A 127 10.05 11.42 8.38
N ILE A 128 9.68 12.59 8.84
CA ILE A 128 9.35 12.83 10.25
C ILE A 128 7.88 12.45 10.42
N ILE A 129 7.63 11.29 11.04
CA ILE A 129 6.29 10.90 11.45
C ILE A 129 6.13 11.38 12.89
N ASN A 130 5.32 12.40 13.10
CA ASN A 130 4.81 12.73 14.43
C ASN A 130 3.59 11.83 14.68
N LEU A 131 3.73 10.93 15.65
CA LEU A 131 2.64 10.18 16.27
C LEU A 131 2.07 10.98 17.43
#